data_cb6d20db8685135b7b15037c515cdcb0
#
_entry.id   cb6d20db8685135b7b15037c515cdcb0
#
_cell.length_a   1.000
_cell.length_b   1.000
_cell.length_c   1.000
_cell.angle_alpha   90.00
_cell.angle_beta   90.00
_cell.angle_gamma   90.00
#
_symmetry.space_group_name_H-M   'P 1'
#
loop_
_entity.id
_entity.type
_entity.pdbx_description
1 polymer ?
#
loop_
_entity_poly.entity_id
_entity_poly.type
_entity_poly.pdbx_seq_one_letter_code
_entity_poly.pdbx_strand_id
1 'polypeptide(L)'
;MIRQSLTFILTVLISVISGCTTTSLDVKKNYVDIDDVSRILNNNKLALNYSVNNKNKEYFISALLKEEYEFDIEFNDNGKKLNNNLLDSKLSFFCNSYIEDQKYKLNSWLYQESNRHEDILVIYSKEFEAQALALKKIYPNSKFYFLNNNNYENFVTGVIGVDTSIKRFNELQKNDKSISILNTPREKKDFERIYFLTDYVIGKTLVPIFRNYLIDTEFYSTIDILLGASSVKELNDFENIIIPAPEYFFENLSTKKIITNLREELNQGLIEDLILAETIYQNNLFGVSAKFNSGNAKINRGQCINRELSLLKVSLNS
;
A
#
# COMPACT_ATOMS: atom_id res chain seq x y z
N MET A 1 -19.29 40.03 52.41
CA MET A 1 -18.40 40.05 51.21
C MET A 1 -17.78 38.71 50.84
N ILE A 2 -17.45 37.81 51.76
CA ILE A 2 -16.77 36.51 51.48
C ILE A 2 -17.73 35.49 50.73
N ARG A 3 -19.04 35.53 51.02
CA ARG A 3 -19.99 34.58 50.38
C ARG A 3 -20.28 34.85 48.89
N GLN A 4 -20.16 36.08 48.42
CA GLN A 4 -20.37 36.42 46.99
C GLN A 4 -19.15 36.10 46.14
N SER A 5 -17.94 36.14 46.72
CA SER A 5 -16.69 35.75 46.03
C SER A 5 -16.60 34.24 45.78
N LEU A 6 -17.16 33.42 46.69
CA LEU A 6 -17.11 31.96 46.57
C LEU A 6 -18.06 31.44 45.47
N THR A 7 -19.23 32.07 45.31
CA THR A 7 -20.17 31.72 44.24
C THR A 7 -19.64 32.09 42.85
N PHE A 8 -18.90 33.19 42.73
CA PHE A 8 -18.30 33.60 41.46
C PHE A 8 -17.14 32.67 41.01
N ILE A 9 -16.33 32.20 41.97
CA ILE A 9 -15.25 31.23 41.69
C ILE A 9 -15.86 29.88 41.31
N LEU A 10 -16.95 29.45 41.93
CA LEU A 10 -17.57 28.17 41.61
C LEU A 10 -18.25 28.17 40.21
N THR A 11 -18.82 29.30 39.77
CA THR A 11 -19.42 29.44 38.43
C THR A 11 -18.35 29.51 37.33
N VAL A 12 -17.20 30.12 37.60
CA VAL A 12 -16.08 30.14 36.65
C VAL A 12 -15.43 28.76 36.54
N LEU A 13 -15.37 27.99 37.63
CA LEU A 13 -14.80 26.61 37.58
C LEU A 13 -15.72 25.65 36.78
N ILE A 14 -17.05 25.82 36.83
CA ILE A 14 -17.98 24.96 36.08
C ILE A 14 -17.96 25.28 34.59
N SER A 15 -17.67 26.53 34.18
CA SER A 15 -17.56 26.90 32.78
C SER A 15 -16.27 26.43 32.10
N VAL A 16 -15.23 26.07 32.86
CA VAL A 16 -13.96 25.55 32.32
C VAL A 16 -14.04 24.02 32.11
N ILE A 17 -14.97 23.32 32.75
CA ILE A 17 -15.13 21.86 32.60
C ILE A 17 -16.08 21.49 31.45
N SER A 18 -16.79 22.45 30.85
CA SER A 18 -17.49 22.25 29.58
C SER A 18 -16.49 22.32 28.39
N GLY A 19 -15.36 21.63 28.54
CA GLY A 19 -14.51 21.29 27.42
C GLY A 19 -15.34 20.54 26.40
N CYS A 20 -15.43 21.07 25.18
CA CYS A 20 -15.97 20.36 24.03
C CYS A 20 -15.36 18.96 24.00
N THR A 21 -16.10 17.98 24.47
CA THR A 21 -15.95 16.64 23.97
C THR A 21 -16.39 16.74 22.51
N THR A 22 -15.45 16.95 21.61
CA THR A 22 -15.60 16.54 20.23
C THR A 22 -15.80 15.03 20.27
N THR A 23 -17.05 14.61 20.52
CA THR A 23 -17.47 13.31 20.04
C THR A 23 -17.22 13.38 18.55
N SER A 24 -16.13 12.77 18.10
CA SER A 24 -16.04 12.33 16.72
C SER A 24 -17.28 11.46 16.54
N LEU A 25 -18.31 12.05 15.94
CA LEU A 25 -19.36 11.28 15.33
C LEU A 25 -18.61 10.44 14.28
N ASP A 26 -18.30 9.19 14.64
CA ASP A 26 -18.05 8.14 13.68
C ASP A 26 -19.33 8.06 12.84
N VAL A 27 -19.40 8.93 11.85
CA VAL A 27 -20.33 8.78 10.75
C VAL A 27 -19.88 7.50 10.09
N LYS A 28 -20.48 6.36 10.48
CA LYS A 28 -20.37 5.11 9.74
C LYS A 28 -20.72 5.49 8.30
N LYS A 29 -19.70 5.70 7.46
CA LYS A 29 -19.89 5.85 6.03
C LYS A 29 -20.54 4.54 5.60
N ASN A 30 -21.81 4.56 5.26
CA ASN A 30 -22.47 3.42 4.67
C ASN A 30 -21.87 3.26 3.27
N TYR A 31 -20.97 2.30 3.12
CA TYR A 31 -20.45 1.92 1.82
C TYR A 31 -21.41 0.93 1.18
N VAL A 32 -21.65 1.11 -0.10
CA VAL A 32 -22.27 0.10 -0.95
C VAL A 32 -21.17 -0.91 -1.29
N ASP A 33 -21.36 -2.14 -0.93
CA ASP A 33 -20.50 -3.25 -1.35
C ASP A 33 -21.22 -4.12 -2.38
N ILE A 34 -20.56 -5.17 -2.85
CA ILE A 34 -21.10 -6.05 -3.88
C ILE A 34 -22.35 -6.79 -3.38
N ASP A 35 -22.46 -7.11 -2.10
CA ASP A 35 -23.60 -7.77 -1.49
C ASP A 35 -24.84 -6.86 -1.45
N ASP A 36 -24.64 -5.54 -1.27
CA ASP A 36 -25.71 -4.56 -1.33
C ASP A 36 -26.24 -4.37 -2.75
N VAL A 37 -25.38 -4.53 -3.76
CA VAL A 37 -25.74 -4.39 -5.16
C VAL A 37 -26.69 -5.51 -5.60
N SER A 38 -26.53 -6.72 -5.09
CA SER A 38 -27.45 -7.83 -5.35
C SER A 38 -28.90 -7.50 -5.02
N ARG A 39 -29.12 -6.72 -3.94
CA ARG A 39 -30.46 -6.25 -3.52
C ARG A 39 -31.02 -5.17 -4.46
N ILE A 40 -30.15 -4.35 -5.06
CA ILE A 40 -30.54 -3.27 -5.98
C ILE A 40 -30.88 -3.84 -7.36
N LEU A 41 -30.19 -4.92 -7.76
CA LEU A 41 -30.35 -5.57 -9.07
C LEU A 41 -31.51 -6.55 -9.19
N ASN A 42 -32.30 -6.74 -8.13
CA ASN A 42 -33.37 -7.76 -8.06
C ASN A 42 -34.32 -7.84 -9.28
N ASN A 43 -34.19 -6.95 -10.26
CA ASN A 43 -35.01 -6.98 -11.49
C ASN A 43 -34.23 -6.56 -12.77
N ASN A 44 -32.92 -6.24 -12.68
CA ASN A 44 -32.15 -5.77 -13.84
C ASN A 44 -30.98 -6.71 -14.13
N LYS A 45 -30.98 -7.26 -15.33
CA LYS A 45 -29.87 -8.09 -15.82
C LYS A 45 -28.65 -7.23 -16.13
N LEU A 46 -27.49 -7.56 -15.54
CA LEU A 46 -26.25 -6.88 -15.82
C LEU A 46 -25.69 -7.31 -17.18
N ALA A 47 -25.47 -6.37 -18.08
CA ALA A 47 -24.89 -6.63 -19.40
C ALA A 47 -23.40 -6.28 -19.43
N LEU A 48 -22.55 -7.27 -19.65
CA LEU A 48 -21.10 -7.13 -19.70
C LEU A 48 -20.57 -7.50 -21.08
N ASN A 49 -19.77 -6.64 -21.70
CA ASN A 49 -19.15 -6.90 -23.00
C ASN A 49 -17.65 -6.53 -22.94
N TYR A 50 -16.80 -7.54 -22.95
CA TYR A 50 -15.37 -7.37 -22.78
C TYR A 50 -14.55 -8.17 -23.79
N SER A 51 -13.44 -7.58 -24.26
CA SER A 51 -12.39 -8.25 -25.03
C SER A 51 -11.24 -8.61 -24.07
N VAL A 52 -11.12 -9.88 -23.72
CA VAL A 52 -10.24 -10.37 -22.65
C VAL A 52 -9.56 -11.69 -23.05
N ASN A 53 -8.41 -11.99 -22.42
CA ASN A 53 -7.77 -13.29 -22.53
C ASN A 53 -8.51 -14.38 -21.71
N ASN A 54 -8.14 -15.65 -21.90
CA ASN A 54 -8.80 -16.77 -21.23
C ASN A 54 -8.72 -16.69 -19.70
N LYS A 55 -7.59 -16.25 -19.13
CA LYS A 55 -7.42 -16.14 -17.67
C LYS A 55 -8.35 -15.06 -17.09
N ASN A 56 -8.47 -13.92 -17.75
CA ASN A 56 -9.40 -12.88 -17.30
C ASN A 56 -10.86 -13.32 -17.46
N LYS A 57 -11.20 -14.15 -18.47
CA LYS A 57 -12.53 -14.78 -18.58
C LYS A 57 -12.85 -15.64 -17.36
N GLU A 58 -11.89 -16.45 -16.89
CA GLU A 58 -12.05 -17.27 -15.68
C GLU A 58 -12.31 -16.41 -14.44
N TYR A 59 -11.63 -15.28 -14.29
CA TYR A 59 -11.89 -14.34 -13.19
C TYR A 59 -13.31 -13.75 -13.26
N PHE A 60 -13.78 -13.33 -14.44
CA PHE A 60 -15.16 -12.86 -14.61
C PHE A 60 -16.18 -13.92 -14.25
N ILE A 61 -16.02 -15.13 -14.78
CA ILE A 61 -16.94 -16.25 -14.50
C ILE A 61 -16.93 -16.57 -13.00
N SER A 62 -15.75 -16.63 -12.37
CA SER A 62 -15.63 -16.90 -10.94
C SER A 62 -16.30 -15.82 -10.09
N ALA A 63 -16.11 -14.54 -10.44
CA ALA A 63 -16.73 -13.43 -9.73
C ALA A 63 -18.27 -13.48 -9.85
N LEU A 64 -18.78 -13.69 -11.05
CA LEU A 64 -20.21 -13.71 -11.32
C LEU A 64 -20.93 -14.93 -10.71
N LEU A 65 -20.23 -16.06 -10.62
CA LEU A 65 -20.81 -17.26 -9.97
C LEU A 65 -20.90 -17.15 -8.44
N LYS A 66 -20.19 -16.23 -7.83
CA LYS A 66 -20.33 -15.92 -6.40
C LYS A 66 -21.57 -15.10 -6.10
N GLU A 67 -22.07 -14.39 -7.09
CA GLU A 67 -23.19 -13.46 -6.96
C GLU A 67 -24.50 -14.14 -7.38
N GLU A 68 -25.56 -13.90 -6.63
CA GLU A 68 -26.88 -14.51 -6.86
C GLU A 68 -27.78 -13.72 -7.85
N TYR A 69 -27.20 -12.86 -8.71
CA TYR A 69 -27.99 -12.08 -9.65
C TYR A 69 -27.78 -12.48 -11.12
N GLU A 70 -28.78 -12.23 -11.95
CA GLU A 70 -28.74 -12.53 -13.36
C GLU A 70 -27.80 -11.57 -14.11
N PHE A 71 -26.97 -12.14 -14.98
CA PHE A 71 -26.07 -11.38 -15.83
C PHE A 71 -26.05 -11.94 -17.27
N ASP A 72 -25.78 -11.05 -18.22
CA ASP A 72 -25.42 -11.38 -19.59
C ASP A 72 -23.96 -10.97 -19.81
N ILE A 73 -23.10 -11.94 -20.09
CA ILE A 73 -21.71 -11.65 -20.39
C ILE A 73 -21.37 -12.12 -21.80
N GLU A 74 -20.80 -11.22 -22.57
CA GLU A 74 -20.31 -11.47 -23.92
C GLU A 74 -18.82 -11.17 -23.98
N PHE A 75 -18.04 -12.15 -24.43
CA PHE A 75 -16.60 -12.00 -24.66
C PHE A 75 -16.35 -11.96 -26.16
N ASN A 76 -16.12 -10.78 -26.70
CA ASN A 76 -15.84 -10.59 -28.13
C ASN A 76 -14.79 -9.50 -28.35
N ASP A 77 -14.23 -9.43 -29.55
CA ASP A 77 -13.17 -8.48 -29.91
C ASP A 77 -13.66 -7.02 -29.99
N ASN A 78 -14.97 -6.79 -30.04
CA ASN A 78 -15.56 -5.45 -30.04
C ASN A 78 -15.89 -4.92 -28.65
N GLY A 79 -15.72 -5.75 -27.62
CA GLY A 79 -15.94 -5.37 -26.22
C GLY A 79 -14.89 -4.43 -25.66
N LYS A 80 -15.11 -3.95 -24.44
CA LYS A 80 -14.14 -3.15 -23.70
C LYS A 80 -12.85 -3.95 -23.50
N LYS A 81 -11.73 -3.46 -24.03
CA LYS A 81 -10.45 -4.18 -23.98
C LYS A 81 -9.87 -4.18 -22.56
N LEU A 82 -9.50 -5.35 -22.09
CA LEU A 82 -8.83 -5.54 -20.82
C LEU A 82 -7.45 -6.17 -21.02
N ASN A 83 -6.42 -5.56 -20.44
CA ASN A 83 -5.04 -6.03 -20.57
C ASN A 83 -4.78 -7.25 -19.69
N ASN A 84 -3.69 -7.99 -20.01
CA ASN A 84 -3.30 -9.18 -19.27
C ASN A 84 -2.80 -8.87 -17.83
N ASN A 85 -2.15 -7.72 -17.65
CA ASN A 85 -1.70 -7.26 -16.34
C ASN A 85 -2.72 -6.25 -15.80
N LEU A 86 -3.63 -6.70 -14.95
CA LEU A 86 -4.71 -5.89 -14.42
C LEU A 86 -4.21 -4.85 -13.41
N LEU A 87 -3.19 -5.18 -12.63
CA LEU A 87 -2.64 -4.31 -11.58
C LEU A 87 -2.06 -3.01 -12.16
N ASP A 88 -1.35 -3.11 -13.30
CA ASP A 88 -0.75 -1.96 -13.99
C ASP A 88 -1.68 -1.33 -15.03
N SER A 89 -2.86 -1.92 -15.24
CA SER A 89 -3.80 -1.46 -16.26
C SER A 89 -4.87 -0.57 -15.65
N LYS A 90 -5.13 0.54 -16.32
CA LYS A 90 -6.29 1.36 -16.00
C LYS A 90 -7.57 0.60 -16.38
N LEU A 91 -8.35 0.23 -15.37
CA LEU A 91 -9.67 -0.38 -15.58
C LEU A 91 -10.69 0.66 -16.02
N SER A 92 -11.73 0.23 -16.73
CA SER A 92 -12.87 1.09 -17.07
C SER A 92 -13.44 1.73 -15.79
N PHE A 93 -13.85 2.99 -15.88
CA PHE A 93 -14.38 3.83 -14.80
C PHE A 93 -13.34 4.32 -13.77
N PHE A 94 -12.20 3.68 -13.59
CA PHE A 94 -11.17 4.13 -12.65
C PHE A 94 -10.27 5.23 -13.24
N CYS A 95 -9.77 6.14 -12.40
CA CYS A 95 -8.90 7.24 -12.84
C CYS A 95 -7.52 6.75 -13.25
N ASN A 96 -6.96 5.81 -12.49
CA ASN A 96 -5.62 5.26 -12.63
C ASN A 96 -5.63 3.74 -12.55
N SER A 97 -4.51 3.08 -12.87
CA SER A 97 -4.28 1.69 -12.48
C SER A 97 -4.13 1.57 -10.95
N TYR A 98 -4.22 0.34 -10.43
CA TYR A 98 -4.07 0.13 -8.99
C TYR A 98 -2.65 0.48 -8.49
N ILE A 99 -1.64 0.09 -9.26
CA ILE A 99 -0.24 0.41 -8.95
C ILE A 99 0.04 1.91 -9.03
N GLU A 100 -0.56 2.63 -9.99
CA GLU A 100 -0.42 4.10 -10.06
C GLU A 100 -1.03 4.81 -8.84
N ASP A 101 -2.20 4.38 -8.37
CA ASP A 101 -2.81 4.93 -7.17
C ASP A 101 -1.92 4.70 -5.93
N GLN A 102 -1.31 3.52 -5.81
CA GLN A 102 -0.35 3.23 -4.74
C GLN A 102 0.90 4.11 -4.83
N LYS A 103 1.50 4.23 -6.02
CA LYS A 103 2.66 5.10 -6.25
C LYS A 103 2.34 6.55 -5.90
N TYR A 104 1.18 7.03 -6.30
CA TYR A 104 0.73 8.38 -5.98
C TYR A 104 0.60 8.59 -4.47
N LYS A 105 -0.10 7.69 -3.76
CA LYS A 105 -0.28 7.76 -2.31
C LYS A 105 1.06 7.74 -1.58
N LEU A 106 1.95 6.83 -1.97
CA LEU A 106 3.25 6.69 -1.33
C LEU A 106 4.17 7.88 -1.57
N ASN A 107 4.23 8.36 -2.82
CA ASN A 107 5.05 9.52 -3.16
C ASN A 107 4.53 10.79 -2.48
N SER A 108 3.21 10.98 -2.41
CA SER A 108 2.62 12.09 -1.67
C SER A 108 3.04 12.07 -0.20
N TRP A 109 2.97 10.91 0.45
CA TRP A 109 3.40 10.75 1.84
C TRP A 109 4.89 11.01 2.03
N LEU A 110 5.74 10.32 1.27
CA LEU A 110 7.19 10.38 1.43
C LEU A 110 7.76 11.77 1.15
N TYR A 111 7.23 12.47 0.16
CA TYR A 111 7.87 13.67 -0.39
C TYR A 111 7.09 14.96 -0.17
N GLN A 112 5.77 14.93 -0.06
CA GLN A 112 4.96 16.13 0.13
C GLN A 112 4.64 16.40 1.61
N GLU A 113 4.31 15.34 2.35
CA GLU A 113 3.97 15.48 3.78
C GLU A 113 5.22 15.54 4.67
N SER A 114 6.34 15.00 4.19
CA SER A 114 7.61 15.04 4.88
C SER A 114 8.52 16.12 4.25
N ASN A 115 8.84 17.14 4.97
CA ASN A 115 9.75 18.22 4.52
C ASN A 115 11.24 17.79 4.45
N ARG A 116 11.56 16.49 4.63
CA ARG A 116 12.93 15.97 4.71
C ARG A 116 13.20 14.94 3.63
N HIS A 117 13.39 15.39 2.38
CA HIS A 117 13.70 14.50 1.24
C HIS A 117 15.09 13.87 1.33
N GLU A 118 15.99 14.47 2.10
CA GLU A 118 17.38 14.01 2.31
C GLU A 118 17.43 12.70 3.11
N ASP A 119 16.42 12.48 3.96
CA ASP A 119 16.32 11.33 4.85
C ASP A 119 15.73 10.09 4.16
N ILE A 120 15.46 10.16 2.85
CA ILE A 120 14.89 9.07 2.08
C ILE A 120 15.98 8.36 1.28
N LEU A 121 16.09 7.06 1.51
CA LEU A 121 16.91 6.15 0.74
C LEU A 121 16.02 5.34 -0.22
N VAL A 122 16.25 5.45 -1.52
CA VAL A 122 15.56 4.66 -2.54
C VAL A 122 16.46 3.55 -3.02
N ILE A 123 16.05 2.30 -2.88
CA ILE A 123 16.75 1.12 -3.36
C ILE A 123 15.93 0.51 -4.49
N TYR A 124 16.55 0.29 -5.63
CA TYR A 124 15.83 -0.17 -6.81
C TYR A 124 16.55 -1.25 -7.58
N SER A 125 15.79 -2.20 -8.11
CA SER A 125 16.25 -3.23 -9.03
C SER A 125 16.10 -2.78 -10.48
N LYS A 126 16.65 -3.58 -11.41
CA LYS A 126 16.64 -3.28 -12.86
C LYS A 126 15.24 -3.04 -13.44
N GLU A 127 14.25 -3.78 -12.96
CA GLU A 127 12.86 -3.65 -13.44
C GLU A 127 12.25 -2.29 -13.10
N PHE A 128 12.66 -1.69 -11.98
CA PHE A 128 12.16 -0.42 -11.46
C PHE A 128 13.07 0.78 -11.80
N GLU A 129 14.11 0.59 -12.62
CA GLU A 129 15.08 1.64 -12.94
C GLU A 129 14.41 2.89 -13.53
N ALA A 130 13.50 2.72 -14.47
CA ALA A 130 12.78 3.85 -15.08
C ALA A 130 11.99 4.66 -14.04
N GLN A 131 11.32 3.99 -13.10
CA GLN A 131 10.59 4.64 -12.01
C GLN A 131 11.55 5.36 -11.05
N ALA A 132 12.65 4.73 -10.67
CA ALA A 132 13.67 5.33 -9.80
C ALA A 132 14.29 6.58 -10.44
N LEU A 133 14.60 6.55 -11.73
CA LEU A 133 15.15 7.68 -12.47
C LEU A 133 14.13 8.84 -12.57
N ALA A 134 12.84 8.53 -12.76
CA ALA A 134 11.78 9.54 -12.74
C ALA A 134 11.68 10.22 -11.37
N LEU A 135 11.71 9.45 -10.27
CA LEU A 135 11.73 9.97 -8.90
C LEU A 135 12.98 10.83 -8.64
N LYS A 136 14.16 10.36 -9.06
CA LYS A 136 15.41 11.10 -8.90
C LYS A 136 15.40 12.45 -9.60
N LYS A 137 14.73 12.54 -10.76
CA LYS A 137 14.58 13.81 -11.48
C LYS A 137 13.71 14.82 -10.71
N ILE A 138 12.68 14.34 -10.01
CA ILE A 138 11.76 15.18 -9.23
C ILE A 138 12.34 15.49 -7.85
N TYR A 139 13.00 14.51 -7.21
CA TYR A 139 13.51 14.58 -5.84
C TYR A 139 15.02 14.30 -5.78
N PRO A 140 15.85 15.20 -6.32
CA PRO A 140 17.30 14.97 -6.48
C PRO A 140 18.07 14.87 -5.15
N ASN A 141 17.51 15.36 -4.06
CA ASN A 141 18.15 15.34 -2.73
C ASN A 141 18.03 13.97 -2.03
N SER A 142 17.13 13.10 -2.49
CA SER A 142 17.04 11.72 -1.98
C SER A 142 18.23 10.88 -2.45
N LYS A 143 18.57 9.86 -1.67
CA LYS A 143 19.67 8.94 -2.00
C LYS A 143 19.14 7.77 -2.81
N PHE A 144 19.74 7.50 -3.98
CA PHE A 144 19.32 6.41 -4.87
C PHE A 144 20.44 5.40 -5.03
N TYR A 145 20.15 4.13 -4.74
CA TYR A 145 21.08 3.03 -4.88
C TYR A 145 20.51 1.95 -5.78
N PHE A 146 21.23 1.68 -6.86
CA PHE A 146 20.91 0.61 -7.78
C PHE A 146 21.43 -0.73 -7.24
N LEU A 147 20.59 -1.73 -7.20
CA LEU A 147 20.95 -3.08 -6.80
C LEU A 147 21.55 -3.83 -8.00
N ASN A 148 22.87 -3.87 -8.07
CA ASN A 148 23.62 -4.45 -9.18
C ASN A 148 24.32 -5.79 -8.86
N ASN A 149 24.15 -6.30 -7.64
CA ASN A 149 24.84 -7.50 -7.17
C ASN A 149 23.89 -8.43 -6.43
N ASN A 150 24.11 -9.74 -6.54
CA ASN A 150 23.34 -10.77 -5.83
C ASN A 150 23.87 -11.00 -4.40
N ASN A 151 24.96 -10.34 -3.99
CA ASN A 151 25.43 -10.37 -2.60
C ASN A 151 24.74 -9.22 -1.83
N TYR A 152 23.53 -9.49 -1.37
CA TYR A 152 22.69 -8.51 -0.69
C TYR A 152 23.29 -8.06 0.65
N GLU A 153 23.97 -8.93 1.39
CA GLU A 153 24.63 -8.59 2.65
C GLU A 153 25.69 -7.51 2.43
N ASN A 154 26.62 -7.73 1.48
CA ASN A 154 27.65 -6.74 1.15
C ASN A 154 27.06 -5.44 0.61
N PHE A 155 25.96 -5.53 -0.14
CA PHE A 155 25.25 -4.33 -0.62
C PHE A 155 24.71 -3.51 0.55
N VAL A 156 23.99 -4.16 1.48
CA VAL A 156 23.39 -3.50 2.65
C VAL A 156 24.47 -2.90 3.54
N THR A 157 25.49 -3.65 3.93
CA THR A 157 26.59 -3.18 4.79
C THR A 157 27.37 -2.02 4.17
N GLY A 158 27.50 -2.03 2.84
CA GLY A 158 28.08 -0.91 2.08
C GLY A 158 27.22 0.34 2.10
N VAL A 159 25.89 0.20 1.87
CA VAL A 159 24.92 1.31 1.86
C VAL A 159 24.81 1.96 3.23
N ILE A 160 24.68 1.17 4.29
CA ILE A 160 24.59 1.66 5.68
C ILE A 160 25.93 2.01 6.30
N GLY A 161 27.04 1.79 5.61
CA GLY A 161 28.38 2.21 6.02
C GLY A 161 29.06 1.34 7.09
N VAL A 162 28.52 0.18 7.40
CA VAL A 162 29.09 -0.81 8.32
C VAL A 162 30.48 -1.25 7.86
N ASP A 163 30.66 -1.55 6.57
CA ASP A 163 31.94 -1.91 5.97
C ASP A 163 33.02 -0.85 6.19
N THR A 164 32.65 0.42 6.10
CA THR A 164 33.56 1.54 6.33
C THR A 164 33.98 1.62 7.79
N SER A 165 33.04 1.34 8.71
CA SER A 165 33.31 1.29 10.14
C SER A 165 34.28 0.16 10.49
N ILE A 166 34.06 -1.03 9.93
CA ILE A 166 34.96 -2.19 10.11
C ILE A 166 36.35 -1.92 9.54
N LYS A 167 36.45 -1.35 8.35
CA LYS A 167 37.75 -1.00 7.75
C LYS A 167 38.55 -0.03 8.62
N ARG A 168 37.92 1.04 9.09
CA ARG A 168 38.57 2.02 9.99
C ARG A 168 39.05 1.37 11.29
N PHE A 169 38.27 0.48 11.88
CA PHE A 169 38.65 -0.25 13.06
C PHE A 169 39.89 -1.13 12.82
N ASN A 170 39.89 -1.90 11.71
CA ASN A 170 41.00 -2.75 11.34
C ASN A 170 42.29 -1.95 11.09
N GLU A 171 42.20 -0.75 10.52
CA GLU A 171 43.33 0.16 10.33
C GLU A 171 43.86 0.68 11.67
N LEU A 172 42.99 1.04 12.61
CA LEU A 172 43.38 1.44 13.96
C LEU A 172 44.10 0.32 14.70
N GLN A 173 43.60 -0.91 14.67
CA GLN A 173 44.24 -2.09 15.27
C GLN A 173 45.61 -2.42 14.66
N LYS A 174 45.79 -2.17 13.36
CA LYS A 174 47.12 -2.36 12.69
C LYS A 174 48.15 -1.35 13.22
N ASN A 175 47.71 -0.11 13.49
CA ASN A 175 48.61 0.96 13.94
C ASN A 175 48.92 0.91 15.44
N ASP A 176 48.02 0.38 16.26
CA ASP A 176 48.21 0.23 17.68
C ASP A 176 47.63 -1.10 18.22
N LYS A 177 48.48 -2.09 18.38
CA LYS A 177 48.10 -3.41 18.91
C LYS A 177 47.78 -3.44 20.38
N SER A 178 48.07 -2.36 21.14
CA SER A 178 47.77 -2.25 22.55
C SER A 178 46.33 -1.88 22.84
N ILE A 179 45.59 -1.44 21.81
CA ILE A 179 44.20 -1.01 21.93
C ILE A 179 43.29 -2.23 21.92
N SER A 180 42.81 -2.66 23.07
CA SER A 180 41.72 -3.62 23.20
C SER A 180 40.41 -2.86 23.22
N ILE A 181 39.88 -2.53 22.03
CA ILE A 181 38.56 -1.87 21.88
C ILE A 181 37.54 -2.91 21.42
N LEU A 182 36.42 -2.98 22.13
CA LEU A 182 35.25 -3.69 21.66
C LEU A 182 34.67 -2.92 20.46
N ASN A 183 34.75 -3.52 19.27
CA ASN A 183 34.20 -2.87 18.07
C ASN A 183 32.72 -3.20 17.91
N THR A 184 31.88 -2.20 18.05
CA THR A 184 30.51 -2.26 17.54
C THR A 184 30.47 -1.44 16.25
N PRO A 185 30.33 -2.09 15.09
CA PRO A 185 30.26 -1.36 13.82
C PRO A 185 29.14 -0.33 13.87
N ARG A 186 29.47 0.91 13.47
CA ARG A 186 28.49 1.99 13.45
C ARG A 186 27.82 2.07 12.10
N GLU A 187 26.52 2.12 12.13
CA GLU A 187 25.67 2.44 10.99
C GLU A 187 25.66 3.95 10.73
N LYS A 188 25.53 4.32 9.47
CA LYS A 188 25.20 5.70 9.11
C LYS A 188 23.70 5.91 9.36
N LYS A 189 23.37 6.87 10.18
CA LYS A 189 21.98 7.32 10.39
C LYS A 189 21.63 8.51 9.49
N ASP A 190 22.02 8.45 8.22
CA ASP A 190 21.82 9.54 7.26
C ASP A 190 20.44 9.47 6.58
N PHE A 191 19.59 8.52 6.96
CA PHE A 191 18.24 8.33 6.44
C PHE A 191 17.36 7.70 7.52
N GLU A 192 16.11 8.08 7.53
CA GLU A 192 15.09 7.58 8.46
C GLU A 192 14.09 6.66 7.74
N ARG A 193 14.04 6.73 6.41
CA ARG A 193 13.08 6.02 5.57
C ARG A 193 13.76 5.35 4.39
N ILE A 194 13.37 4.10 4.12
CA ILE A 194 13.82 3.36 2.94
C ILE A 194 12.63 3.04 2.05
N TYR A 195 12.71 3.45 0.80
CA TYR A 195 11.74 3.11 -0.23
C TYR A 195 12.29 2.00 -1.13
N PHE A 196 11.71 0.81 -1.05
CA PHE A 196 12.07 -0.33 -1.87
C PHE A 196 11.27 -0.32 -3.17
N LEU A 197 11.97 -0.22 -4.29
CA LEU A 197 11.47 -0.40 -5.65
C LEU A 197 12.02 -1.71 -6.19
N THR A 198 11.50 -2.82 -5.69
CA THR A 198 11.94 -4.18 -5.99
C THR A 198 10.74 -5.12 -6.09
N ASP A 199 10.92 -6.23 -6.79
CA ASP A 199 9.97 -7.33 -6.81
C ASP A 199 10.01 -8.16 -5.51
N TYR A 200 9.13 -9.16 -5.45
CA TYR A 200 9.02 -10.07 -4.33
C TYR A 200 10.30 -10.87 -4.06
N VAL A 201 10.96 -11.39 -5.11
CA VAL A 201 12.11 -12.29 -4.96
C VAL A 201 13.29 -11.56 -4.31
N ILE A 202 13.54 -10.34 -4.77
CA ILE A 202 14.58 -9.47 -4.23
C ILE A 202 14.18 -8.97 -2.83
N GLY A 203 12.95 -8.48 -2.69
CA GLY A 203 12.43 -7.92 -1.46
C GLY A 203 12.47 -8.90 -0.29
N LYS A 204 12.08 -10.16 -0.53
CA LYS A 204 12.09 -11.25 0.46
C LYS A 204 13.46 -11.49 1.10
N THR A 205 14.53 -11.25 0.37
CA THR A 205 15.90 -11.38 0.89
C THR A 205 16.41 -10.07 1.48
N LEU A 206 16.19 -8.97 0.76
CA LEU A 206 16.79 -7.68 1.06
C LEU A 206 16.22 -7.04 2.33
N VAL A 207 14.89 -7.08 2.50
CA VAL A 207 14.19 -6.44 3.62
C VAL A 207 14.61 -6.99 4.97
N PRO A 208 14.67 -8.32 5.20
CA PRO A 208 15.15 -8.87 6.46
C PRO A 208 16.58 -8.46 6.79
N ILE A 209 17.47 -8.36 5.77
CA ILE A 209 18.86 -7.93 5.99
C ILE A 209 18.87 -6.47 6.50
N PHE A 210 18.16 -5.55 5.84
CA PHE A 210 18.07 -4.17 6.33
C PHE A 210 17.49 -4.08 7.75
N ARG A 211 16.44 -4.85 8.03
CA ARG A 211 15.79 -4.88 9.36
C ARG A 211 16.72 -5.36 10.46
N ASN A 212 17.64 -6.29 10.16
CA ASN A 212 18.62 -6.77 11.14
C ASN A 212 19.60 -5.68 11.58
N TYR A 213 19.90 -4.72 10.70
CA TYR A 213 20.81 -3.61 11.00
C TYR A 213 20.09 -2.35 11.48
N LEU A 214 18.87 -2.09 11.00
CA LEU A 214 18.17 -0.80 11.15
C LEU A 214 16.85 -1.01 11.91
N ILE A 215 16.86 -0.77 13.22
CA ILE A 215 15.69 -1.01 14.10
C ILE A 215 14.68 0.15 14.02
N ASP A 216 15.17 1.40 13.95
CA ASP A 216 14.33 2.61 14.02
C ASP A 216 13.98 3.20 12.64
N THR A 217 14.30 2.49 11.56
CA THR A 217 14.08 2.97 10.18
C THR A 217 12.75 2.46 9.64
N GLU A 218 11.98 3.35 9.03
CA GLU A 218 10.72 2.99 8.39
C GLU A 218 10.94 2.48 6.96
N PHE A 219 10.29 1.39 6.61
CA PHE A 219 10.39 0.73 5.32
C PHE A 219 9.11 0.91 4.52
N TYR A 220 9.23 1.29 3.26
CA TYR A 220 8.13 1.58 2.36
C TYR A 220 8.26 0.83 1.05
N SER A 221 7.15 0.38 0.49
CA SER A 221 7.08 -0.16 -0.87
C SER A 221 5.66 -0.08 -1.43
N THR A 222 5.50 -0.41 -2.72
CA THR A 222 4.21 -0.74 -3.31
C THR A 222 3.91 -2.22 -3.11
N ILE A 223 2.70 -2.65 -3.47
CA ILE A 223 2.29 -4.06 -3.38
C ILE A 223 3.18 -5.00 -4.22
N ASP A 224 3.91 -4.47 -5.21
CA ASP A 224 4.82 -5.24 -6.06
C ASP A 224 5.77 -6.13 -5.27
N ILE A 225 6.24 -5.63 -4.12
CA ILE A 225 7.16 -6.36 -3.24
C ILE A 225 6.52 -7.63 -2.63
N LEU A 226 5.20 -7.72 -2.59
CA LEU A 226 4.45 -8.84 -2.00
C LEU A 226 3.87 -9.81 -3.06
N LEU A 227 3.83 -9.44 -4.35
CA LEU A 227 3.04 -10.13 -5.38
C LEU A 227 3.45 -11.59 -5.66
N GLY A 228 4.61 -12.03 -5.20
CA GLY A 228 5.06 -13.41 -5.33
C GLY A 228 4.72 -14.31 -4.14
N ALA A 229 4.13 -13.75 -3.07
CA ALA A 229 3.80 -14.53 -1.89
C ALA A 229 2.73 -15.60 -2.22
N SER A 230 2.99 -16.84 -1.80
CA SER A 230 2.11 -17.99 -1.95
C SER A 230 1.47 -18.43 -0.64
N SER A 231 1.85 -17.81 0.46
CA SER A 231 1.28 -18.06 1.78
C SER A 231 1.36 -16.82 2.66
N VAL A 232 0.46 -16.75 3.64
CA VAL A 232 0.50 -15.68 4.67
C VAL A 232 1.84 -15.70 5.41
N LYS A 233 2.42 -16.89 5.64
CA LYS A 233 3.69 -17.05 6.34
C LYS A 233 4.86 -16.36 5.62
N GLU A 234 4.84 -16.31 4.30
CA GLU A 234 5.89 -15.65 3.51
C GLU A 234 5.85 -14.13 3.63
N LEU A 235 4.72 -13.56 4.06
CA LEU A 235 4.60 -12.13 4.33
C LEU A 235 5.36 -11.70 5.59
N ASN A 236 5.78 -12.64 6.47
CA ASN A 236 6.62 -12.35 7.63
C ASN A 236 7.98 -11.74 7.25
N ASP A 237 8.51 -12.08 6.07
CA ASP A 237 9.76 -11.50 5.57
C ASP A 237 9.61 -9.98 5.33
N PHE A 238 8.37 -9.51 5.14
CA PHE A 238 8.01 -8.12 4.91
C PHE A 238 7.37 -7.44 6.12
N GLU A 239 7.41 -8.06 7.29
CA GLU A 239 6.87 -7.48 8.52
C GLU A 239 7.41 -6.05 8.74
N ASN A 240 6.52 -5.15 9.15
CA ASN A 240 6.80 -3.73 9.35
C ASN A 240 7.05 -2.89 8.08
N ILE A 241 7.00 -3.44 6.87
CA ILE A 241 6.93 -2.60 5.66
C ILE A 241 5.59 -1.88 5.61
N ILE A 242 5.62 -0.62 5.20
CA ILE A 242 4.43 0.21 4.99
C ILE A 242 4.10 0.22 3.50
N ILE A 243 2.88 -0.20 3.16
CA ILE A 243 2.38 -0.19 1.78
C ILE A 243 1.04 0.54 1.69
N PRO A 244 0.75 1.22 0.57
CA PRO A 244 -0.58 1.75 0.31
C PRO A 244 -1.54 0.60 -0.04
N ALA A 245 -2.58 0.43 0.76
CA ALA A 245 -3.61 -0.59 0.52
C ALA A 245 -4.95 -0.17 1.15
N PRO A 246 -6.07 -0.83 0.81
CA PRO A 246 -7.33 -0.68 1.52
C PRO A 246 -7.19 -1.06 2.99
N GLU A 247 -7.89 -0.36 3.90
CA GLU A 247 -7.79 -0.59 5.36
C GLU A 247 -8.04 -2.06 5.76
N TYR A 248 -8.93 -2.74 5.07
CA TYR A 248 -9.30 -4.15 5.30
C TYR A 248 -8.40 -5.17 4.58
N PHE A 249 -7.33 -4.73 3.90
CA PHE A 249 -6.50 -5.59 3.07
C PHE A 249 -5.87 -6.75 3.85
N PHE A 250 -5.22 -6.47 4.98
CA PHE A 250 -4.57 -7.50 5.79
C PHE A 250 -5.56 -8.34 6.59
N GLU A 251 -6.70 -7.79 7.00
CA GLU A 251 -7.78 -8.56 7.62
C GLU A 251 -8.30 -9.64 6.65
N ASN A 252 -8.56 -9.27 5.41
CA ASN A 252 -8.99 -10.19 4.37
C ASN A 252 -7.94 -11.28 4.08
N LEU A 253 -6.65 -10.96 4.14
CA LEU A 253 -5.57 -11.94 3.96
C LEU A 253 -5.45 -12.88 5.17
N SER A 254 -5.56 -12.37 6.39
CA SER A 254 -5.42 -13.15 7.62
C SER A 254 -6.52 -14.19 7.80
N THR A 255 -7.73 -13.89 7.30
CA THR A 255 -8.86 -14.85 7.32
C THR A 255 -8.71 -16.00 6.32
N LYS A 256 -7.89 -15.80 5.28
CA LYS A 256 -7.61 -16.83 4.28
C LYS A 256 -6.50 -17.76 4.77
N LYS A 257 -6.86 -19.00 5.07
CA LYS A 257 -5.88 -20.02 5.51
C LYS A 257 -4.81 -20.37 4.48
N ILE A 258 -5.11 -20.18 3.19
CA ILE A 258 -4.23 -20.49 2.07
C ILE A 258 -4.35 -19.36 1.05
N ILE A 259 -3.25 -18.68 0.79
CA ILE A 259 -3.09 -17.79 -0.37
C ILE A 259 -2.46 -18.64 -1.46
N THR A 260 -3.17 -18.92 -2.53
CA THR A 260 -2.60 -19.67 -3.67
C THR A 260 -1.58 -18.84 -4.43
N ASN A 261 -1.89 -17.57 -4.63
CA ASN A 261 -1.00 -16.58 -5.22
C ASN A 261 -1.60 -15.17 -5.00
N LEU A 262 -0.90 -14.31 -4.30
CA LEU A 262 -1.40 -12.97 -3.98
C LEU A 262 -1.73 -12.14 -5.24
N ARG A 263 -0.93 -12.26 -6.31
CA ARG A 263 -1.22 -11.60 -7.59
C ARG A 263 -2.56 -12.05 -8.20
N GLU A 264 -2.87 -13.33 -8.12
CA GLU A 264 -4.12 -13.87 -8.65
C GLU A 264 -5.32 -13.41 -7.84
N GLU A 265 -5.19 -13.38 -6.52
CA GLU A 265 -6.24 -12.87 -5.65
C GLU A 265 -6.53 -11.38 -5.89
N LEU A 266 -5.48 -10.58 -6.07
CA LEU A 266 -5.65 -9.16 -6.41
C LEU A 266 -6.29 -8.98 -7.80
N ASN A 267 -5.87 -9.77 -8.79
CA ASN A 267 -6.50 -9.73 -10.11
C ASN A 267 -7.98 -10.10 -10.05
N GLN A 268 -8.32 -11.14 -9.27
CA GLN A 268 -9.71 -11.51 -9.03
C GLN A 268 -10.50 -10.36 -8.40
N GLY A 269 -9.96 -9.75 -7.33
CA GLY A 269 -10.58 -8.60 -6.68
C GLY A 269 -10.75 -7.38 -7.61
N LEU A 270 -9.80 -7.13 -8.51
CA LEU A 270 -9.93 -6.06 -9.51
C LEU A 270 -11.03 -6.32 -10.55
N ILE A 271 -11.29 -7.58 -10.91
CA ILE A 271 -12.44 -7.94 -11.76
C ILE A 271 -13.75 -7.75 -11.00
N GLU A 272 -13.81 -8.16 -9.73
CA GLU A 272 -14.98 -7.92 -8.87
C GLU A 272 -15.25 -6.40 -8.74
N ASP A 273 -14.22 -5.59 -8.56
CA ASP A 273 -14.32 -4.12 -8.55
C ASP A 273 -14.85 -3.56 -9.87
N LEU A 274 -14.41 -4.12 -10.99
CA LEU A 274 -14.87 -3.72 -12.32
C LEU A 274 -16.34 -4.04 -12.52
N ILE A 275 -16.80 -5.21 -12.07
CA ILE A 275 -18.21 -5.63 -12.12
C ILE A 275 -19.05 -4.70 -11.24
N LEU A 276 -18.61 -4.39 -10.04
CA LEU A 276 -19.28 -3.46 -9.12
C LEU A 276 -19.39 -2.06 -9.75
N ALA A 277 -18.29 -1.55 -10.32
CA ALA A 277 -18.28 -0.25 -10.99
C ALA A 277 -19.24 -0.24 -12.19
N GLU A 278 -19.22 -1.27 -13.05
CA GLU A 278 -20.13 -1.41 -14.18
C GLU A 278 -21.60 -1.38 -13.71
N THR A 279 -21.91 -2.12 -12.66
CA THR A 279 -23.25 -2.18 -12.06
C THR A 279 -23.72 -0.81 -11.58
N ILE A 280 -22.87 -0.08 -10.86
CA ILE A 280 -23.18 1.25 -10.37
C ILE A 280 -23.44 2.23 -11.53
N TYR A 281 -22.61 2.19 -12.57
CA TYR A 281 -22.77 3.07 -13.72
C TYR A 281 -23.99 2.72 -14.57
N GLN A 282 -24.27 1.44 -14.84
CA GLN A 282 -25.46 1.02 -15.62
C GLN A 282 -26.76 1.37 -14.90
N ASN A 283 -26.78 1.33 -13.57
CA ASN A 283 -27.96 1.64 -12.78
C ASN A 283 -28.03 3.12 -12.34
N ASN A 284 -27.12 3.98 -12.80
CA ASN A 284 -27.03 5.40 -12.46
C ASN A 284 -26.98 5.67 -10.94
N LEU A 285 -26.32 4.81 -10.17
CA LEU A 285 -26.17 4.91 -8.71
C LEU A 285 -25.03 5.86 -8.36
N PHE A 286 -25.20 7.16 -8.58
CA PHE A 286 -24.19 8.18 -8.29
C PHE A 286 -24.42 8.84 -6.92
N GLY A 287 -23.35 9.40 -6.34
CA GLY A 287 -23.34 10.03 -5.03
C GLY A 287 -23.12 9.03 -3.89
N VAL A 288 -22.88 7.75 -4.19
CA VAL A 288 -22.63 6.69 -3.21
C VAL A 288 -21.15 6.52 -2.93
N SER A 289 -20.83 6.03 -1.75
CA SER A 289 -19.51 5.49 -1.44
C SER A 289 -19.52 3.99 -1.66
N ALA A 290 -18.55 3.46 -2.43
CA ALA A 290 -18.43 2.04 -2.70
C ALA A 290 -17.17 1.48 -2.04
N LYS A 291 -17.27 0.25 -1.54
CA LYS A 291 -16.17 -0.52 -1.00
C LYS A 291 -15.67 -1.48 -2.07
N PHE A 292 -14.56 -1.16 -2.70
CA PHE A 292 -13.89 -2.00 -3.68
C PHE A 292 -12.81 -2.84 -3.01
N ASN A 293 -12.48 -4.00 -3.56
CA ASN A 293 -11.34 -4.79 -3.11
C ASN A 293 -10.03 -4.00 -3.18
N SER A 294 -9.93 -3.07 -4.13
CA SER A 294 -8.75 -2.22 -4.34
C SER A 294 -8.79 -0.88 -3.61
N GLY A 295 -9.82 -0.58 -2.82
CA GLY A 295 -9.91 0.65 -2.02
C GLY A 295 -11.29 1.28 -2.05
N ASN A 296 -11.64 2.01 -1.01
CA ASN A 296 -12.90 2.74 -0.96
C ASN A 296 -12.91 3.90 -1.96
N ALA A 297 -14.07 4.23 -2.50
CA ALA A 297 -14.22 5.38 -3.38
C ALA A 297 -15.62 6.00 -3.32
N LYS A 298 -15.69 7.32 -3.51
CA LYS A 298 -16.95 8.02 -3.76
C LYS A 298 -17.20 8.10 -5.26
N ILE A 299 -18.34 7.62 -5.71
CA ILE A 299 -18.70 7.58 -7.12
C ILE A 299 -19.60 8.77 -7.45
N ASN A 300 -19.11 9.65 -8.30
CA ASN A 300 -19.82 10.83 -8.75
C ASN A 300 -20.11 10.75 -10.25
N ARG A 301 -21.24 11.32 -10.67
CA ARG A 301 -21.63 11.34 -12.09
C ARG A 301 -20.60 12.10 -12.93
N GLY A 302 -20.15 11.49 -14.03
CA GLY A 302 -19.23 12.12 -14.97
C GLY A 302 -17.77 12.23 -14.48
N GLN A 303 -17.43 11.62 -13.34
CA GLN A 303 -16.07 11.53 -12.83
C GLN A 303 -15.59 10.09 -12.83
N CYS A 304 -14.30 9.88 -13.05
CA CYS A 304 -13.69 8.57 -12.84
C CYS A 304 -13.57 8.27 -11.35
N ILE A 305 -13.51 6.99 -11.01
CA ILE A 305 -13.39 6.48 -9.65
C ILE A 305 -11.95 6.68 -9.17
N ASN A 306 -11.80 7.36 -8.05
CA ASN A 306 -10.52 7.58 -7.37
C ASN A 306 -10.48 6.77 -6.08
N ARG A 307 -9.56 5.81 -5.98
CA ARG A 307 -9.45 4.92 -4.82
C ARG A 307 -8.84 5.65 -3.62
N GLU A 308 -9.45 5.49 -2.46
CA GLU A 308 -8.88 5.92 -1.18
C GLU A 308 -8.03 4.76 -0.63
N LEU A 309 -6.71 4.99 -0.51
CA LEU A 309 -5.76 4.05 0.06
C LEU A 309 -5.19 4.59 1.38
N SER A 310 -5.02 3.70 2.34
CA SER A 310 -4.33 3.96 3.60
C SER A 310 -2.91 3.41 3.55
N LEU A 311 -1.99 3.99 4.33
CA LEU A 311 -0.66 3.45 4.52
C LEU A 311 -0.73 2.39 5.61
N LEU A 312 -0.62 1.14 5.23
CA LEU A 312 -0.75 0.01 6.13
C LEU A 312 0.60 -0.64 6.38
N LYS A 313 0.87 -0.93 7.63
CA LYS A 313 2.03 -1.72 8.03
C LYS A 313 1.72 -3.19 7.85
N VAL A 314 2.59 -3.92 7.15
CA VAL A 314 2.50 -5.38 7.06
C VAL A 314 2.68 -5.95 8.45
N SER A 315 1.61 -6.50 9.02
CA SER A 315 1.60 -7.19 10.30
C SER A 315 0.66 -8.36 10.21
N LEU A 316 1.13 -9.54 10.60
CA LEU A 316 0.37 -10.79 10.56
C LEU A 316 -0.12 -11.22 11.96
N ASN A 317 0.24 -10.43 12.98
CA ASN A 317 -0.14 -10.65 14.38
C ASN A 317 -1.29 -9.69 14.74
N SER A 318 -2.46 -9.93 14.20
CA SER A 318 -3.70 -9.33 14.68
C SER A 318 -4.72 -10.40 15.03
#